data_8b10e45d494877ca7ec957e5f78bc2b9
#
_entry.id   8b10e45d494877ca7ec957e5f78bc2b9
#
_cell.length_a   1.000
_cell.length_b   1.000
_cell.length_c   1.000
_cell.angle_alpha   90.00
_cell.angle_beta   90.00
_cell.angle_gamma   90.00
#
_symmetry.space_group_name_H-M   'P 1'
#
loop_
_entity.id
_entity.type
_entity.pdbx_description
1 polymer ?
#
loop_
_entity_poly.entity_id
_entity_poly.type
_entity_poly.pdbx_seq_one_letter_code
_entity_poly.pdbx_strand_id
1 'polypeptide(L)'
;CVMQFAQTKDYILVRHTQDTILASYLNDMSKYNNLNEIKKTRLAYDNITVQLSKKNTRFQYKLIKKGGRASEFENAIEWLCLSGIVSQVYKVEQIKKPLENYRDIDAFKIYVSDLGLLCAKKDLTADDVLYETPEINDFKGGMAENYVNVQLSINGYRTYYWQSERGAEIDFVIQRDGKLI
;
A
#
# COMPACT_ATOMS: atom_id res chain seq x y z
N CYS A 1 -16.31 5.16 5.46
CA CYS A 1 -15.78 6.48 5.85
C CYS A 1 -16.38 7.61 5.00
N VAL A 2 -16.33 7.53 3.66
CA VAL A 2 -16.87 8.58 2.77
C VAL A 2 -18.37 8.81 3.00
N MET A 3 -19.18 7.74 3.04
CA MET A 3 -20.62 7.85 3.33
C MET A 3 -20.89 8.47 4.71
N GLN A 4 -20.11 8.08 5.73
CA GLN A 4 -20.22 8.67 7.06
C GLN A 4 -20.03 10.19 7.02
N PHE A 5 -18.96 10.65 6.35
CA PHE A 5 -18.72 12.08 6.19
C PHE A 5 -19.82 12.78 5.37
N ALA A 6 -20.28 12.15 4.29
CA ALA A 6 -21.33 12.71 3.44
C ALA A 6 -22.63 13.00 4.24
N GLN A 7 -22.96 12.13 5.20
CA GLN A 7 -24.15 12.23 6.04
C GLN A 7 -23.97 13.18 7.23
N THR A 8 -22.81 13.12 7.90
CA THR A 8 -22.61 13.80 9.19
C THR A 8 -21.80 15.08 9.11
N LYS A 9 -20.93 15.23 8.09
CA LYS A 9 -19.90 16.29 7.96
C LYS A 9 -18.97 16.37 9.17
N ASP A 10 -18.84 15.27 9.92
CA ASP A 10 -18.09 15.19 11.17
C ASP A 10 -16.85 14.30 10.99
N TYR A 11 -15.67 14.91 11.02
CA TYR A 11 -14.39 14.20 10.91
C TYR A 11 -14.07 13.31 12.12
N ILE A 12 -14.60 13.62 13.30
CA ILE A 12 -14.38 12.81 14.52
C ILE A 12 -15.11 11.48 14.37
N LEU A 13 -16.35 11.50 13.90
CA LEU A 13 -17.10 10.27 13.62
C LEU A 13 -16.45 9.44 12.50
N VAL A 14 -15.88 10.09 11.48
CA VAL A 14 -15.14 9.40 10.43
C VAL A 14 -13.91 8.70 11.01
N ARG A 15 -13.13 9.38 11.87
CA ARG A 15 -11.97 8.80 12.54
C ARG A 15 -12.37 7.59 13.37
N HIS A 16 -13.41 7.68 14.18
CA HIS A 16 -13.89 6.55 14.98
C HIS A 16 -14.24 5.34 14.10
N THR A 17 -14.86 5.59 12.94
CA THR A 17 -15.17 4.52 11.97
C THR A 17 -13.88 3.90 11.41
N GLN A 18 -12.89 4.72 11.05
CA GLN A 18 -11.58 4.25 10.57
C GLN A 18 -10.86 3.38 11.61
N ASP A 19 -10.85 3.83 12.86
CA ASP A 19 -10.23 3.08 13.97
C ASP A 19 -10.92 1.73 14.21
N THR A 20 -12.25 1.70 14.09
CA THR A 20 -13.03 0.44 14.16
C THR A 20 -12.64 -0.52 13.03
N ILE A 21 -12.47 -0.04 11.81
CA ILE A 21 -12.04 -0.86 10.66
C ILE A 21 -10.61 -1.37 10.89
N LEU A 22 -9.69 -0.51 11.31
CA LEU A 22 -8.30 -0.89 11.60
C LEU A 22 -8.23 -1.95 12.71
N ALA A 23 -9.04 -1.80 13.77
CA ALA A 23 -9.15 -2.81 14.82
C ALA A 23 -9.70 -4.15 14.31
N SER A 24 -10.68 -4.11 13.40
CA SER A 24 -11.22 -5.33 12.77
C SER A 24 -10.18 -6.06 11.93
N TYR A 25 -9.33 -5.34 11.18
CA TYR A 25 -8.21 -5.95 10.45
C TYR A 25 -7.26 -6.72 11.38
N LEU A 26 -6.89 -6.10 12.53
CA LEU A 26 -6.03 -6.77 13.51
C LEU A 26 -6.68 -8.02 14.12
N ASN A 27 -8.00 -7.97 14.33
CA ASN A 27 -8.76 -9.13 14.82
C ASN A 27 -8.80 -10.24 13.77
N ASP A 28 -9.02 -9.90 12.50
CA ASP A 28 -9.07 -10.86 11.40
C ASP A 28 -7.72 -11.55 11.17
N MET A 29 -6.61 -10.81 11.26
CA MET A 29 -5.26 -11.38 11.24
C MET A 29 -5.06 -12.46 12.33
N SER A 30 -5.82 -12.39 13.43
CA SER A 30 -5.68 -13.27 14.57
C SER A 30 -6.54 -14.55 14.49
N LYS A 31 -7.50 -14.61 13.56
CA LYS A 31 -8.50 -15.70 13.53
C LYS A 31 -8.01 -16.98 12.86
N TYR A 32 -7.15 -16.88 11.86
CA TYR A 32 -6.91 -17.97 10.90
C TYR A 32 -5.48 -18.50 10.89
N ASN A 33 -4.58 -18.00 11.73
CA ASN A 33 -3.16 -18.34 11.72
C ASN A 33 -2.68 -18.80 13.10
N ASN A 34 -1.56 -19.53 13.12
CA ASN A 34 -0.84 -19.79 14.35
C ASN A 34 -0.18 -18.48 14.88
N LEU A 35 0.17 -18.47 16.17
CA LEU A 35 0.73 -17.29 16.85
C LEU A 35 1.96 -16.68 16.13
N ASN A 36 2.78 -17.51 15.49
CA ASN A 36 3.97 -17.04 14.79
C ASN A 36 3.60 -16.29 13.51
N GLU A 37 2.68 -16.83 12.72
CA GLU A 37 2.20 -16.18 11.49
C GLU A 37 1.41 -14.91 11.80
N ILE A 38 0.59 -14.90 12.88
CA ILE A 38 -0.07 -13.68 13.35
C ILE A 38 0.93 -12.57 13.63
N LYS A 39 2.02 -12.89 14.36
CA LYS A 39 3.08 -11.91 14.65
C LYS A 39 3.75 -11.38 13.38
N LYS A 40 4.06 -12.26 12.43
CA LYS A 40 4.68 -11.87 11.16
C LYS A 40 3.75 -10.97 10.33
N THR A 41 2.46 -11.32 10.23
CA THR A 41 1.46 -10.56 9.49
C THR A 41 1.29 -9.16 10.08
N ARG A 42 1.19 -9.05 11.41
CA ARG A 42 1.13 -7.75 12.08
C ARG A 42 2.38 -6.91 11.86
N LEU A 43 3.57 -7.49 12.03
CA LEU A 43 4.83 -6.80 11.77
C LEU A 43 4.93 -6.32 10.32
N ALA A 44 4.54 -7.14 9.34
CA ALA A 44 4.52 -6.75 7.94
C ALA A 44 3.53 -5.61 7.70
N TYR A 45 2.30 -5.70 8.21
CA TYR A 45 1.27 -4.68 8.09
C TYR A 45 1.69 -3.34 8.70
N ASP A 46 2.33 -3.34 9.86
CA ASP A 46 2.83 -2.12 10.50
C ASP A 46 3.97 -1.50 9.70
N ASN A 47 4.85 -2.33 9.17
CA ASN A 47 6.02 -1.86 8.43
C ASN A 47 5.68 -1.32 7.04
N ILE A 48 4.65 -1.83 6.36
CA ILE A 48 4.18 -1.31 5.06
C ILE A 48 3.92 0.18 5.16
N THR A 49 3.23 0.64 6.18
CA THR A 49 2.93 2.07 6.35
C THR A 49 4.19 2.90 6.64
N VAL A 50 5.20 2.32 7.27
CA VAL A 50 6.51 2.97 7.48
C VAL A 50 7.27 3.08 6.16
N GLN A 51 7.24 2.06 5.31
CA GLN A 51 7.90 2.12 4.00
C GLN A 51 7.22 3.10 3.06
N LEU A 52 5.87 3.17 3.07
CA LEU A 52 5.10 4.16 2.30
C LEU A 52 5.37 5.61 2.71
N SER A 53 5.72 5.87 3.97
CA SER A 53 6.06 7.21 4.44
C SER A 53 7.46 7.67 4.08
N LYS A 54 8.27 6.80 3.49
CA LYS A 54 9.55 7.14 2.89
C LYS A 54 9.38 7.20 1.37
N LYS A 55 10.36 7.72 0.65
CA LYS A 55 10.34 7.65 -0.81
C LYS A 55 10.07 6.20 -1.22
N ASN A 56 8.91 5.97 -1.85
CA ASN A 56 8.39 4.62 -2.11
C ASN A 56 9.22 3.92 -3.18
N THR A 57 10.21 3.21 -2.71
CA THR A 57 11.05 2.34 -3.52
C THR A 57 10.55 0.90 -3.41
N ARG A 58 11.22 -0.02 -4.07
CA ARG A 58 11.00 -1.47 -3.92
C ARG A 58 10.83 -1.85 -2.44
N PHE A 59 9.81 -2.67 -2.13
CA PHE A 59 9.54 -3.19 -0.80
C PHE A 59 10.75 -3.97 -0.25
N GLN A 60 11.08 -3.73 1.01
CA GLN A 60 12.29 -4.26 1.64
C GLN A 60 11.95 -5.08 2.89
N TYR A 61 12.03 -6.40 2.80
CA TYR A 61 11.79 -7.32 3.93
C TYR A 61 12.71 -7.05 5.13
N LYS A 62 13.94 -6.62 4.89
CA LYS A 62 14.90 -6.26 5.96
C LYS A 62 14.45 -5.10 6.85
N LEU A 63 13.50 -4.28 6.37
CA LEU A 63 12.93 -3.17 7.15
C LEU A 63 11.80 -3.63 8.08
N ILE A 64 11.19 -4.80 7.85
CA ILE A 64 10.20 -5.37 8.77
C ILE A 64 10.90 -5.78 10.06
N LYS A 65 12.06 -6.43 9.92
CA LYS A 65 12.89 -6.92 11.03
C LYS A 65 14.34 -6.96 10.57
N LYS A 66 15.28 -6.64 11.46
CA LYS A 66 16.72 -6.76 11.16
C LYS A 66 17.06 -8.17 10.64
N GLY A 67 17.55 -8.26 9.40
CA GLY A 67 17.85 -9.53 8.75
C GLY A 67 16.64 -10.27 8.18
N GLY A 68 15.45 -9.63 8.14
CA GLY A 68 14.23 -10.22 7.55
C GLY A 68 14.41 -10.57 6.08
N ARG A 69 13.91 -11.74 5.68
CA ARG A 69 14.00 -12.30 4.33
C ARG A 69 12.60 -12.55 3.76
N ALA A 70 12.51 -12.65 2.43
CA ALA A 70 11.26 -13.00 1.72
C ALA A 70 10.64 -14.30 2.29
N SER A 71 11.42 -15.37 2.41
CA SER A 71 10.97 -16.67 2.94
C SER A 71 10.37 -16.62 4.36
N GLU A 72 10.63 -15.53 5.12
CA GLU A 72 10.04 -15.36 6.46
C GLU A 72 8.68 -14.66 6.42
N PHE A 73 8.46 -13.75 5.47
CA PHE A 73 7.32 -12.83 5.45
C PHE A 73 6.43 -12.96 4.20
N GLU A 74 6.79 -13.79 3.23
CA GLU A 74 6.07 -13.96 1.97
C GLU A 74 4.60 -14.34 2.22
N ASN A 75 4.33 -15.35 3.04
CA ASN A 75 2.97 -15.77 3.41
C ASN A 75 2.19 -14.63 4.09
N ALA A 76 2.84 -13.81 4.90
CA ALA A 76 2.23 -12.68 5.56
C ALA A 76 1.80 -11.59 4.56
N ILE A 77 2.67 -11.29 3.58
CA ILE A 77 2.36 -10.34 2.50
C ILE A 77 1.25 -10.90 1.61
N GLU A 78 1.33 -12.17 1.22
CA GLU A 78 0.29 -12.83 0.42
C GLU A 78 -1.07 -12.78 1.12
N TRP A 79 -1.11 -13.10 2.42
CA TRP A 79 -2.36 -13.00 3.20
C TRP A 79 -2.94 -11.58 3.18
N LEU A 80 -2.10 -10.55 3.37
CA LEU A 80 -2.53 -9.15 3.34
C LEU A 80 -3.07 -8.76 1.96
N CYS A 81 -2.49 -9.28 0.87
CA CYS A 81 -2.97 -9.06 -0.49
C CYS A 81 -4.30 -9.78 -0.75
N LEU A 82 -4.41 -11.06 -0.38
CA LEU A 82 -5.63 -11.85 -0.54
C LEU A 82 -6.81 -11.30 0.27
N SER A 83 -6.53 -10.74 1.45
CA SER A 83 -7.52 -10.04 2.28
C SER A 83 -7.95 -8.69 1.72
N GLY A 84 -7.33 -8.20 0.65
CA GLY A 84 -7.62 -6.90 0.06
C GLY A 84 -7.18 -5.70 0.91
N ILE A 85 -6.34 -5.91 1.94
CA ILE A 85 -5.83 -4.85 2.80
C ILE A 85 -4.75 -4.04 2.08
N VAL A 86 -3.93 -4.74 1.27
CA VAL A 86 -2.87 -4.14 0.46
C VAL A 86 -2.87 -4.70 -0.95
N SER A 87 -2.17 -4.04 -1.86
CA SER A 87 -1.90 -4.50 -3.22
C SER A 87 -0.42 -4.44 -3.55
N GLN A 88 0.06 -5.40 -4.35
CA GLN A 88 1.41 -5.42 -4.89
C GLN A 88 1.42 -4.88 -6.31
N VAL A 89 2.34 -3.97 -6.59
CA VAL A 89 2.65 -3.46 -7.93
C VAL A 89 4.05 -3.93 -8.29
N TYR A 90 4.13 -4.85 -9.26
CA TYR A 90 5.39 -5.47 -9.64
C TYR A 90 6.22 -4.61 -10.58
N LYS A 91 7.53 -4.71 -10.47
CA LYS A 91 8.45 -4.15 -11.46
C LYS A 91 8.31 -4.89 -12.78
N VAL A 92 8.43 -4.16 -13.89
CA VAL A 92 8.71 -4.75 -15.20
C VAL A 92 10.12 -4.42 -15.63
N GLU A 93 10.84 -5.43 -16.14
CA GLU A 93 12.20 -5.26 -16.64
C GLU A 93 12.24 -4.46 -17.94
N GLN A 94 11.18 -4.62 -18.74
CA GLN A 94 11.02 -3.94 -20.03
C GLN A 94 9.58 -3.45 -20.20
N ILE A 95 9.42 -2.24 -20.72
CA ILE A 95 8.10 -1.68 -21.06
C ILE A 95 7.70 -2.18 -22.45
N LYS A 96 7.31 -3.47 -22.52
CA LYS A 96 6.86 -4.16 -23.73
C LYS A 96 5.60 -4.97 -23.46
N LYS A 97 4.79 -5.18 -24.50
CA LYS A 97 3.57 -6.00 -24.44
C LYS A 97 3.87 -7.48 -24.64
N PRO A 98 3.19 -8.36 -23.92
CA PRO A 98 2.38 -8.10 -22.74
C PRO A 98 3.25 -7.83 -21.51
N LEU A 99 2.90 -6.81 -20.70
CA LEU A 99 3.68 -6.41 -19.51
C LEU A 99 3.93 -7.56 -18.53
N GLU A 100 2.95 -8.45 -18.39
CA GLU A 100 3.04 -9.62 -17.50
C GLU A 100 4.25 -10.50 -17.77
N ASN A 101 4.68 -10.62 -19.02
CA ASN A 101 5.81 -11.48 -19.40
C ASN A 101 7.17 -10.90 -18.94
N TYR A 102 7.20 -9.63 -18.60
CA TYR A 102 8.41 -8.91 -18.17
C TYR A 102 8.39 -8.59 -16.66
N ARG A 103 7.45 -9.20 -15.91
CA ARG A 103 7.30 -9.01 -14.49
C ARG A 103 8.47 -9.65 -13.72
N ASP A 104 9.13 -8.83 -12.90
CA ASP A 104 10.07 -9.28 -11.89
C ASP A 104 9.28 -9.61 -10.61
N ILE A 105 9.16 -10.89 -10.27
CA ILE A 105 8.39 -11.36 -9.10
C ILE A 105 9.05 -11.00 -7.77
N ASP A 106 10.36 -10.75 -7.77
CA ASP A 106 11.13 -10.41 -6.58
C ASP A 106 11.17 -8.90 -6.30
N ALA A 107 10.69 -8.09 -7.24
CA ALA A 107 10.70 -6.64 -7.12
C ALA A 107 9.29 -6.06 -7.23
N PHE A 108 8.77 -5.56 -6.13
CA PHE A 108 7.46 -4.94 -6.07
C PHE A 108 7.41 -3.78 -5.09
N LYS A 109 6.45 -2.88 -5.29
CA LYS A 109 5.98 -1.89 -4.33
C LYS A 109 4.71 -2.42 -3.67
N ILE A 110 4.39 -1.96 -2.45
CA ILE A 110 3.14 -2.29 -1.76
C ILE A 110 2.40 -1.00 -1.46
N TYR A 111 1.09 -1.01 -1.72
CA TYR A 111 0.17 0.08 -1.42
C TYR A 111 -0.99 -0.43 -0.57
N VAL A 112 -1.54 0.43 0.28
CA VAL A 112 -2.75 0.11 1.05
C VAL A 112 -3.99 0.39 0.19
N SER A 113 -5.04 -0.39 0.41
CA SER A 113 -6.27 -0.32 -0.41
C SER A 113 -7.16 0.89 -0.11
N ASP A 114 -6.93 1.59 1.00
CA ASP A 114 -7.69 2.80 1.38
C ASP A 114 -6.77 3.86 1.97
N LEU A 115 -6.69 5.03 1.31
CA LEU A 115 -5.86 6.14 1.74
C LEU A 115 -6.32 6.74 3.08
N GLY A 116 -7.63 6.77 3.32
CA GLY A 116 -8.18 7.27 4.58
C GLY A 116 -7.75 6.39 5.77
N LEU A 117 -7.73 5.06 5.59
CA LEU A 117 -7.20 4.13 6.59
C LEU A 117 -5.68 4.26 6.76
N LEU A 118 -4.94 4.56 5.69
CA LEU A 118 -3.51 4.86 5.78
C LEU A 118 -3.26 6.10 6.64
N CYS A 119 -4.00 7.19 6.40
CA CYS A 119 -3.92 8.42 7.20
C CYS A 119 -4.29 8.15 8.66
N ALA A 120 -5.38 7.42 8.92
CA ALA A 120 -5.79 7.06 10.27
C ALA A 120 -4.73 6.24 11.01
N LYS A 121 -4.13 5.25 10.33
CA LYS A 121 -3.03 4.44 10.90
C LYS A 121 -1.77 5.26 11.23
N LYS A 122 -1.60 6.40 10.60
CA LYS A 122 -0.51 7.36 10.85
C LYS A 122 -0.91 8.49 11.79
N ASP A 123 -2.11 8.42 12.34
CA ASP A 123 -2.70 9.46 13.19
C ASP A 123 -2.75 10.85 12.55
N LEU A 124 -2.80 10.88 11.20
CA LEU A 124 -2.98 12.12 10.45
C LEU A 124 -4.45 12.54 10.50
N THR A 125 -4.67 13.82 10.73
CA THR A 125 -6.00 14.43 10.74
C THR A 125 -6.40 14.90 9.35
N ALA A 126 -7.69 15.27 9.19
CA ALA A 126 -8.15 15.93 7.97
C ALA A 126 -7.42 17.26 7.74
N ASP A 127 -7.14 17.99 8.83
CA ASP A 127 -6.46 19.29 8.76
C ASP A 127 -5.00 19.15 8.30
N ASP A 128 -4.29 18.11 8.74
CA ASP A 128 -2.92 17.83 8.27
C ASP A 128 -2.88 17.63 6.75
N VAL A 129 -3.88 16.94 6.21
CA VAL A 129 -3.96 16.67 4.76
C VAL A 129 -4.41 17.91 3.98
N LEU A 130 -5.40 18.66 4.49
CA LEU A 130 -5.99 19.81 3.80
C LEU A 130 -5.08 21.05 3.81
N TYR A 131 -4.39 21.28 4.93
CA TYR A 131 -3.55 22.46 5.13
C TYR A 131 -2.06 22.20 4.91
N GLU A 132 -1.69 20.99 4.46
CA GLU A 132 -0.32 20.62 4.12
C GLU A 132 0.69 20.98 5.23
N THR A 133 0.44 20.52 6.44
CA THR A 133 1.34 20.75 7.57
C THR A 133 2.76 20.20 7.30
N PRO A 134 3.81 20.73 7.95
CA PRO A 134 5.18 20.26 7.74
C PRO A 134 5.35 18.75 7.97
N GLU A 135 4.56 18.17 8.87
CA GLU A 135 4.60 16.76 9.24
C GLU A 135 4.19 15.83 8.08
N ILE A 136 3.36 16.32 7.16
CA ILE A 136 2.89 15.54 6.01
C ILE A 136 3.85 15.58 4.82
N ASN A 137 4.76 16.54 4.75
CA ASN A 137 5.60 16.78 3.56
C ASN A 137 6.40 15.53 3.16
N ASP A 138 6.99 14.82 4.11
CA ASP A 138 7.77 13.60 3.83
C ASP A 138 6.88 12.44 3.38
N PHE A 139 5.60 12.47 3.73
CA PHE A 139 4.64 11.41 3.43
C PHE A 139 3.78 11.70 2.18
N LYS A 140 3.72 12.94 1.74
CA LYS A 140 2.86 13.41 0.63
C LYS A 140 3.08 12.63 -0.66
N GLY A 141 4.34 12.37 -1.02
CA GLY A 141 4.67 11.58 -2.22
C GLY A 141 4.10 10.18 -2.16
N GLY A 142 4.30 9.46 -1.04
CA GLY A 142 3.76 8.11 -0.83
C GLY A 142 2.23 8.08 -0.80
N MET A 143 1.59 9.12 -0.25
CA MET A 143 0.14 9.26 -0.28
C MET A 143 -0.40 9.45 -1.69
N ALA A 144 0.25 10.30 -2.50
CA ALA A 144 -0.14 10.56 -3.88
C ALA A 144 -0.01 9.29 -4.73
N GLU A 145 1.12 8.58 -4.64
CA GLU A 145 1.30 7.30 -5.31
C GLU A 145 0.25 6.27 -4.86
N ASN A 146 0.00 6.16 -3.55
CA ASN A 146 -1.01 5.24 -3.03
C ASN A 146 -2.41 5.57 -3.56
N TYR A 147 -2.78 6.86 -3.62
CA TYR A 147 -4.06 7.30 -4.17
C TYR A 147 -4.20 6.92 -5.65
N VAL A 148 -3.17 7.18 -6.46
CA VAL A 148 -3.16 6.83 -7.89
C VAL A 148 -3.32 5.32 -8.06
N ASN A 149 -2.58 4.50 -7.29
CA ASN A 149 -2.72 3.04 -7.35
C ASN A 149 -4.14 2.58 -7.02
N VAL A 150 -4.76 3.13 -5.97
CA VAL A 150 -6.15 2.81 -5.60
C VAL A 150 -7.11 3.16 -6.75
N GLN A 151 -6.95 4.36 -7.36
CA GLN A 151 -7.82 4.78 -8.46
C GLN A 151 -7.64 3.90 -9.69
N LEU A 152 -6.43 3.53 -10.06
CA LEU A 152 -6.16 2.62 -11.17
C LEU A 152 -6.78 1.24 -10.90
N SER A 153 -6.61 0.70 -9.70
CA SER A 153 -7.15 -0.61 -9.29
C SER A 153 -8.68 -0.64 -9.33
N ILE A 154 -9.36 0.38 -8.79
CA ILE A 154 -10.83 0.50 -8.81
C ILE A 154 -11.38 0.54 -10.24
N ASN A 155 -10.62 1.16 -11.16
CA ASN A 155 -10.97 1.20 -12.59
C ASN A 155 -10.57 -0.06 -13.35
N GLY A 156 -10.13 -1.12 -12.65
CA GLY A 156 -9.83 -2.43 -13.25
C GLY A 156 -8.49 -2.51 -13.98
N TYR A 157 -7.60 -1.55 -13.76
CA TYR A 157 -6.27 -1.59 -14.35
C TYR A 157 -5.34 -2.45 -13.52
N ARG A 158 -4.57 -3.32 -14.19
CA ARG A 158 -3.42 -3.97 -13.61
C ARG A 158 -2.21 -3.06 -13.77
N THR A 159 -1.60 -2.69 -12.64
CA THR A 159 -0.51 -1.73 -12.57
C THR A 159 0.84 -2.42 -12.42
N TYR A 160 1.84 -1.86 -13.04
CA TYR A 160 3.25 -2.21 -12.92
C TYR A 160 4.05 -0.92 -12.72
N TYR A 161 5.32 -1.03 -12.31
CA TYR A 161 6.25 0.09 -12.34
C TYR A 161 7.52 -0.30 -13.11
N TRP A 162 8.26 0.71 -13.53
CA TRP A 162 9.55 0.48 -14.18
C TRP A 162 10.61 1.37 -13.52
N GLN A 163 11.81 0.81 -13.37
CA GLN A 163 12.94 1.54 -12.81
C GLN A 163 14.22 1.12 -13.52
N SER A 164 14.99 2.10 -13.99
CA SER A 164 16.30 1.89 -14.59
C SER A 164 17.38 1.70 -13.52
N GLU A 165 18.50 1.11 -13.91
CA GLU A 165 19.68 1.01 -13.06
C GLU A 165 20.26 2.39 -12.66
N ARG A 166 20.04 3.42 -13.47
CA ARG A 166 20.51 4.79 -13.24
C ARG A 166 19.53 5.65 -12.43
N GLY A 167 18.46 5.06 -11.91
CA GLY A 167 17.49 5.72 -11.01
C GLY A 167 16.35 6.47 -11.69
N ALA A 168 16.20 6.40 -13.03
CA ALA A 168 14.97 6.86 -13.69
C ALA A 168 13.83 5.90 -13.35
N GLU A 169 12.64 6.42 -13.05
CA GLU A 169 11.50 5.66 -12.59
C GLU A 169 10.21 6.11 -13.28
N ILE A 170 9.33 5.14 -13.54
CA ILE A 170 7.93 5.35 -13.92
C ILE A 170 7.09 4.62 -12.88
N ASP A 171 6.36 5.38 -12.08
CA ASP A 171 5.62 4.84 -10.93
C ASP A 171 4.50 3.89 -11.34
N PHE A 172 3.83 4.16 -12.46
CA PHE A 172 2.77 3.29 -12.98
C PHE A 172 2.87 3.12 -14.48
N VAL A 173 2.88 1.86 -14.91
CA VAL A 173 2.76 1.44 -16.29
C VAL A 173 1.55 0.53 -16.39
N ILE A 174 0.63 0.83 -17.31
CA ILE A 174 -0.56 0.02 -17.54
C ILE A 174 -0.64 -0.39 -19.02
N GLN A 175 -1.27 -1.53 -19.27
CA GLN A 175 -1.60 -1.99 -20.61
C GLN A 175 -3.12 -1.99 -20.78
N ARG A 176 -3.61 -1.23 -21.74
CA ARG A 176 -5.04 -1.15 -22.08
C ARG A 176 -5.24 -1.03 -23.58
N ASP A 177 -6.23 -1.75 -24.11
CA ASP A 177 -6.64 -1.68 -25.53
C ASP A 177 -5.45 -1.78 -26.50
N GLY A 178 -4.52 -2.68 -26.18
CA GLY A 178 -3.30 -2.90 -26.96
C GLY A 178 -2.26 -1.78 -26.87
N LYS A 179 -2.45 -0.77 -26.02
CA LYS A 179 -1.50 0.33 -25.78
C LYS A 179 -0.82 0.20 -24.43
N LEU A 180 0.38 0.77 -24.31
CA LEU A 180 1.07 1.02 -23.06
C LEU A 180 0.86 2.48 -22.68
N ILE A 181 0.50 2.71 -21.44
CA ILE A 181 0.22 4.04 -20.88
C ILE A 181 1.03 4.14 -19.59
#